data_be9ec978ec415f88bcc1bf818c968c37
#
_entry.id   be9ec978ec415f88bcc1bf818c968c37
#
_cell.length_a   1.000
_cell.length_b   1.000
_cell.length_c   1.000
_cell.angle_alpha   90.00
_cell.angle_beta   90.00
_cell.angle_gamma   90.00
#
_symmetry.space_group_name_H-M   'P 1'
#
loop_
_entity.id
_entity.type
_entity.pdbx_description
1 polymer ?
#
loop_
_entity_poly.entity_id
_entity_poly.type
_entity_poly.pdbx_seq_one_letter_code
_entity_poly.pdbx_strand_id
1 'polypeptide(L)'
;MNEKVRVGIIGTGFARKVQIPSFLESAEAEIVSVASGHLENAQKTAQEFNIAHFTDDWRETVERDDIDLICITTPPDTHREMTLYALEHGRHILCEKPMAMTADEAREMTEKAGEKNVLALIDHELRFLHGRLKAFEIIRSGEIGAIRHAKCNFRNGSRGKADTAWNWWSDQRVGGGALGAVGSHSIDSLLWLLDAEVSDVFCQLHTHVKKRRDEESGEMREVTTDDEANLVLRFADSDSATDATATISVSMVEYPDYKNQVELFGTKGSLRIEHRGELFIGKSDAKDWRAIDVNLGKAVEGIPDTGFSRGFMNFAPKIVEAIQMGETRIEHAATFEDGYKIQQVLDAARKSNETGAMVKL
;
A
#
# COMPACT_ATOMS: atom_id res chain seq x y z
N MET A 1 -3.08 32.45 -9.68
CA MET A 1 -3.23 31.42 -8.62
C MET A 1 -3.63 30.18 -9.37
N ASN A 2 -2.88 29.09 -9.23
CA ASN A 2 -3.31 27.81 -9.80
C ASN A 2 -4.63 27.42 -9.13
N GLU A 3 -5.54 26.80 -9.88
CA GLU A 3 -6.75 26.23 -9.29
C GLU A 3 -6.38 25.08 -8.35
N LYS A 4 -7.10 24.95 -7.24
CA LYS A 4 -6.89 23.84 -6.32
C LYS A 4 -7.22 22.51 -6.99
N VAL A 5 -6.49 21.47 -6.64
CA VAL A 5 -6.84 20.08 -7.02
C VAL A 5 -8.02 19.63 -6.18
N ARG A 6 -9.12 19.27 -6.84
CA ARG A 6 -10.37 18.85 -6.23
C ARG A 6 -10.45 17.33 -6.14
N VAL A 7 -10.52 16.85 -4.93
CA VAL A 7 -10.43 15.43 -4.60
C VAL A 7 -11.78 14.86 -4.19
N GLY A 8 -12.20 13.78 -4.82
CA GLY A 8 -13.29 12.91 -4.42
C GLY A 8 -12.77 11.68 -3.70
N ILE A 9 -13.34 11.37 -2.55
CA ILE A 9 -12.98 10.21 -1.72
C ILE A 9 -14.08 9.16 -1.79
N ILE A 10 -13.71 7.93 -2.13
CA ILE A 10 -14.61 6.77 -2.10
C ILE A 10 -14.10 5.78 -1.06
N GLY A 11 -14.83 5.64 0.05
CA GLY A 11 -14.41 4.89 1.23
C GLY A 11 -13.91 5.79 2.35
N THR A 12 -14.24 5.45 3.60
CA THR A 12 -13.98 6.33 4.76
C THR A 12 -13.06 5.71 5.81
N GLY A 13 -12.49 4.53 5.55
CA GLY A 13 -11.64 3.82 6.51
C GLY A 13 -10.27 4.47 6.70
N PHE A 14 -9.35 4.18 5.80
CA PHE A 14 -8.00 4.74 5.79
C PHE A 14 -8.02 6.22 5.39
N ALA A 15 -8.87 6.58 4.43
CA ALA A 15 -9.00 7.95 3.96
C ALA A 15 -9.30 8.95 5.10
N ARG A 16 -10.25 8.65 5.97
CA ARG A 16 -10.60 9.53 7.09
C ARG A 16 -9.46 9.74 8.07
N LYS A 17 -8.62 8.71 8.29
CA LYS A 17 -7.53 8.75 9.27
C LYS A 17 -6.24 9.34 8.72
N VAL A 18 -6.01 9.22 7.40
CA VAL A 18 -4.72 9.54 6.78
C VAL A 18 -4.87 10.39 5.53
N GLN A 19 -5.62 9.96 4.51
CA GLN A 19 -5.60 10.64 3.21
C GLN A 19 -6.22 12.03 3.27
N ILE A 20 -7.43 12.15 3.82
CA ILE A 20 -8.14 13.45 3.93
C ILE A 20 -7.29 14.47 4.71
N PRO A 21 -6.87 14.19 5.96
CA PRO A 21 -6.09 15.16 6.71
C PRO A 21 -4.74 15.49 6.03
N SER A 22 -4.10 14.52 5.35
CA SER A 22 -2.86 14.78 4.62
C SER A 22 -3.03 15.67 3.39
N PHE A 23 -4.12 15.52 2.63
CA PHE A 23 -4.42 16.45 1.54
C PHE A 23 -4.75 17.85 2.06
N LEU A 24 -5.46 17.96 3.17
CA LEU A 24 -5.82 19.25 3.78
C LEU A 24 -4.63 20.02 4.38
N GLU A 25 -3.49 19.37 4.61
CA GLU A 25 -2.22 20.07 4.92
C GLU A 25 -1.70 20.90 3.72
N SER A 26 -2.16 20.62 2.50
CA SER A 26 -1.84 21.40 1.31
C SER A 26 -2.92 22.45 1.05
N ALA A 27 -2.53 23.72 0.96
CA ALA A 27 -3.43 24.81 0.55
C ALA A 27 -3.95 24.64 -0.90
N GLU A 28 -3.25 23.83 -1.70
CA GLU A 28 -3.53 23.59 -3.12
C GLU A 28 -4.46 22.40 -3.37
N ALA A 29 -4.95 21.74 -2.31
CA ALA A 29 -5.93 20.65 -2.39
C ALA A 29 -7.25 21.04 -1.73
N GLU A 30 -8.34 20.43 -2.19
CA GLU A 30 -9.67 20.55 -1.60
C GLU A 30 -10.41 19.22 -1.72
N ILE A 31 -10.99 18.75 -0.61
CA ILE A 31 -11.85 17.56 -0.64
C ILE A 31 -13.28 18.05 -0.90
N VAL A 32 -13.81 17.76 -2.07
CA VAL A 32 -15.12 18.28 -2.50
C VAL A 32 -16.26 17.28 -2.35
N SER A 33 -15.94 15.99 -2.27
CA SER A 33 -16.94 14.94 -2.12
C SER A 33 -16.38 13.74 -1.34
N VAL A 34 -17.25 13.09 -0.56
CA VAL A 34 -16.96 11.81 0.10
C VAL A 34 -18.10 10.84 -0.08
N ALA A 35 -17.80 9.62 -0.55
CA ALA A 35 -18.74 8.52 -0.70
C ALA A 35 -18.40 7.36 0.24
N SER A 36 -19.41 6.66 0.74
CA SER A 36 -19.23 5.44 1.53
C SER A 36 -20.46 4.55 1.35
N GLY A 37 -20.29 3.23 1.26
CA GLY A 37 -21.40 2.28 1.20
C GLY A 37 -22.40 2.37 2.37
N HIS A 38 -22.10 3.17 3.38
CA HIS A 38 -23.01 3.53 4.48
C HIS A 38 -23.09 5.04 4.57
N LEU A 39 -24.27 5.61 4.26
CA LEU A 39 -24.50 7.06 4.23
C LEU A 39 -24.08 7.76 5.52
N GLU A 40 -24.31 7.14 6.67
CA GLU A 40 -23.89 7.68 7.99
C GLU A 40 -22.38 7.89 8.09
N ASN A 41 -21.57 6.99 7.53
CA ASN A 41 -20.12 7.12 7.53
C ASN A 41 -19.66 8.25 6.61
N ALA A 42 -20.28 8.41 5.45
CA ALA A 42 -20.02 9.53 4.55
C ALA A 42 -20.39 10.85 5.21
N GLN A 43 -21.60 10.95 5.79
CA GLN A 43 -22.09 12.14 6.50
C GLN A 43 -21.19 12.54 7.67
N LYS A 44 -20.79 11.57 8.51
CA LYS A 44 -19.89 11.79 9.65
C LYS A 44 -18.53 12.32 9.20
N THR A 45 -17.99 11.74 8.13
CA THR A 45 -16.71 12.19 7.56
C THR A 45 -16.83 13.59 6.97
N ALA A 46 -17.90 13.87 6.24
CA ALA A 46 -18.16 15.19 5.68
C ALA A 46 -18.29 16.28 6.77
N GLN A 47 -18.98 15.98 7.86
CA GLN A 47 -19.10 16.90 9.01
C GLN A 47 -17.73 17.13 9.70
N GLU A 48 -16.93 16.09 9.89
CA GLU A 48 -15.62 16.19 10.56
C GLU A 48 -14.64 17.08 9.79
N PHE A 49 -14.64 16.97 8.45
CA PHE A 49 -13.70 17.69 7.59
C PHE A 49 -14.32 18.86 6.83
N ASN A 50 -15.56 19.21 7.13
CA ASN A 50 -16.32 20.30 6.48
C ASN A 50 -16.40 20.12 4.94
N ILE A 51 -16.65 18.89 4.47
CA ILE A 51 -16.83 18.55 3.06
C ILE A 51 -18.29 18.82 2.66
N ALA A 52 -18.48 19.54 1.56
CA ALA A 52 -19.79 20.01 1.16
C ALA A 52 -20.74 18.92 0.64
N HIS A 53 -20.19 17.90 -0.01
CA HIS A 53 -20.96 16.81 -0.63
C HIS A 53 -20.62 15.45 0.01
N PHE A 54 -21.67 14.68 0.33
CA PHE A 54 -21.54 13.30 0.78
C PHE A 54 -22.67 12.43 0.23
N THR A 55 -22.37 11.15 -0.03
CA THR A 55 -23.32 10.23 -0.66
C THR A 55 -23.02 8.78 -0.29
N ASP A 56 -23.99 7.87 -0.47
CA ASP A 56 -23.78 6.42 -0.44
C ASP A 56 -23.67 5.80 -1.85
N ASP A 57 -23.91 6.58 -2.90
CA ASP A 57 -23.59 6.20 -4.28
C ASP A 57 -22.28 6.83 -4.74
N TRP A 58 -21.23 6.02 -4.81
CA TRP A 58 -19.90 6.46 -5.23
C TRP A 58 -19.86 7.00 -6.67
N ARG A 59 -20.84 6.65 -7.54
CA ARG A 59 -20.94 7.15 -8.91
C ARG A 59 -21.23 8.63 -8.93
N GLU A 60 -22.09 9.11 -8.02
CA GLU A 60 -22.36 10.55 -7.88
C GLU A 60 -21.05 11.34 -7.62
N THR A 61 -20.10 10.75 -6.88
CA THR A 61 -18.79 11.39 -6.67
C THR A 61 -17.96 11.42 -7.96
N VAL A 62 -17.92 10.34 -8.73
CA VAL A 62 -17.12 10.25 -9.97
C VAL A 62 -17.67 11.14 -11.07
N GLU A 63 -19.01 11.26 -11.19
CA GLU A 63 -19.71 12.01 -12.24
C GLU A 63 -19.66 13.52 -12.06
N ARG A 64 -19.26 14.03 -10.88
CA ARG A 64 -19.17 15.48 -10.64
C ARG A 64 -18.13 16.14 -11.54
N ASP A 65 -18.51 17.19 -12.24
CA ASP A 65 -17.62 17.96 -13.13
C ASP A 65 -16.48 18.68 -12.37
N ASP A 66 -16.67 18.88 -11.06
CA ASP A 66 -15.72 19.59 -10.20
C ASP A 66 -14.75 18.64 -9.47
N ILE A 67 -14.39 17.49 -10.03
CA ILE A 67 -13.41 16.56 -9.47
C ILE A 67 -12.27 16.32 -10.45
N ASP A 68 -11.05 16.41 -9.95
CA ASP A 68 -9.83 16.13 -10.70
C ASP A 68 -9.27 14.74 -10.35
N LEU A 69 -9.26 14.38 -9.04
CA LEU A 69 -8.70 13.14 -8.52
C LEU A 69 -9.77 12.33 -7.78
N ILE A 70 -9.85 11.03 -8.05
CA ILE A 70 -10.61 10.05 -7.26
C ILE A 70 -9.63 9.20 -6.44
N CYS A 71 -9.83 9.20 -5.11
CA CYS A 71 -9.17 8.28 -4.19
C CYS A 71 -10.12 7.13 -3.85
N ILE A 72 -9.73 5.89 -4.19
CA ILE A 72 -10.51 4.67 -3.95
C ILE A 72 -9.92 3.97 -2.73
N THR A 73 -10.64 3.96 -1.59
CA THR A 73 -10.19 3.43 -0.29
C THR A 73 -11.18 2.43 0.29
N THR A 74 -11.85 1.71 -0.56
CA THR A 74 -12.83 0.67 -0.27
C THR A 74 -12.16 -0.71 -0.09
N PRO A 75 -12.89 -1.78 0.18
CA PRO A 75 -12.35 -3.13 0.08
C PRO A 75 -11.97 -3.50 -1.37
N PRO A 76 -10.94 -4.36 -1.55
CA PRO A 76 -10.35 -4.66 -2.86
C PRO A 76 -11.30 -5.19 -3.94
N ASP A 77 -12.38 -5.87 -3.57
CA ASP A 77 -13.38 -6.42 -4.50
C ASP A 77 -14.13 -5.35 -5.30
N THR A 78 -14.10 -4.09 -4.85
CA THR A 78 -14.74 -2.96 -5.53
C THR A 78 -13.78 -2.12 -6.37
N HIS A 79 -12.47 -2.29 -6.19
CA HIS A 79 -11.47 -1.44 -6.81
C HIS A 79 -11.54 -1.45 -8.34
N ARG A 80 -11.70 -2.63 -8.96
CA ARG A 80 -11.79 -2.76 -10.40
C ARG A 80 -12.95 -1.95 -10.98
N GLU A 81 -14.17 -2.15 -10.49
CA GLU A 81 -15.35 -1.46 -11.00
C GLU A 81 -15.22 0.06 -10.87
N MET A 82 -14.85 0.53 -9.68
CA MET A 82 -14.71 1.94 -9.39
C MET A 82 -13.61 2.60 -10.22
N THR A 83 -12.46 1.91 -10.37
CA THR A 83 -11.34 2.39 -11.18
C THR A 83 -11.71 2.52 -12.66
N LEU A 84 -12.29 1.47 -13.25
CA LEU A 84 -12.68 1.50 -14.67
C LEU A 84 -13.68 2.61 -14.94
N TYR A 85 -14.67 2.77 -14.06
CA TYR A 85 -15.67 3.84 -14.17
C TYR A 85 -15.03 5.24 -14.05
N ALA A 86 -14.12 5.44 -13.11
CA ALA A 86 -13.43 6.73 -12.95
C ALA A 86 -12.54 7.06 -14.16
N LEU A 87 -11.85 6.04 -14.74
CA LEU A 87 -11.08 6.18 -15.97
C LEU A 87 -11.93 6.57 -17.18
N GLU A 88 -13.16 6.03 -17.30
CA GLU A 88 -14.11 6.42 -18.35
C GLU A 88 -14.49 7.89 -18.25
N HIS A 89 -14.58 8.44 -17.04
CA HIS A 89 -14.85 9.85 -16.78
C HIS A 89 -13.59 10.74 -16.82
N GLY A 90 -12.43 10.18 -17.20
CA GLY A 90 -11.18 10.93 -17.35
C GLY A 90 -10.59 11.45 -16.05
N ARG A 91 -10.88 10.81 -14.92
CA ARG A 91 -10.36 11.20 -13.60
C ARG A 91 -8.95 10.67 -13.39
N HIS A 92 -8.11 11.46 -12.69
CA HIS A 92 -6.90 10.93 -12.07
C HIS A 92 -7.28 9.98 -10.95
N ILE A 93 -6.47 8.95 -10.70
CA ILE A 93 -6.83 7.90 -9.73
C ILE A 93 -5.68 7.64 -8.77
N LEU A 94 -6.01 7.57 -7.49
CA LEU A 94 -5.23 6.95 -6.45
C LEU A 94 -6.04 5.77 -5.88
N CYS A 95 -5.63 4.54 -6.22
CA CYS A 95 -6.29 3.33 -5.73
C CYS A 95 -5.52 2.72 -4.55
N GLU A 96 -6.24 2.32 -3.52
CA GLU A 96 -5.67 1.55 -2.41
C GLU A 96 -5.16 0.18 -2.86
N LYS A 97 -4.26 -0.35 -2.05
CA LYS A 97 -3.68 -1.68 -2.23
C LYS A 97 -4.44 -2.76 -1.39
N PRO A 98 -4.42 -4.01 -1.79
CA PRO A 98 -3.94 -4.49 -3.08
C PRO A 98 -4.81 -3.94 -4.21
N MET A 99 -4.21 -3.79 -5.40
CA MET A 99 -4.85 -3.13 -6.55
C MET A 99 -6.20 -3.75 -6.93
N ALA A 100 -6.30 -5.07 -6.87
CA ALA A 100 -7.46 -5.83 -7.32
C ALA A 100 -7.55 -7.17 -6.58
N MET A 101 -8.57 -7.97 -6.88
CA MET A 101 -8.73 -9.33 -6.35
C MET A 101 -7.82 -10.33 -7.05
N THR A 102 -7.53 -10.13 -8.34
CA THR A 102 -6.73 -11.02 -9.18
C THR A 102 -5.79 -10.24 -10.12
N ALA A 103 -4.76 -10.92 -10.62
CA ALA A 103 -3.85 -10.36 -11.62
C ALA A 103 -4.58 -10.02 -12.94
N ASP A 104 -5.60 -10.77 -13.33
CA ASP A 104 -6.39 -10.46 -14.53
C ASP A 104 -7.18 -9.16 -14.39
N GLU A 105 -7.78 -8.90 -13.22
CA GLU A 105 -8.42 -7.62 -12.93
C GLU A 105 -7.41 -6.46 -12.92
N ALA A 106 -6.27 -6.65 -12.27
CA ALA A 106 -5.21 -5.64 -12.23
C ALA A 106 -4.67 -5.33 -13.63
N ARG A 107 -4.54 -6.35 -14.50
CA ARG A 107 -4.14 -6.18 -15.91
C ARG A 107 -5.15 -5.31 -16.66
N GLU A 108 -6.45 -5.62 -16.56
CA GLU A 108 -7.50 -4.84 -17.23
C GLU A 108 -7.47 -3.37 -16.78
N MET A 109 -7.33 -3.13 -15.48
CA MET A 109 -7.20 -1.77 -14.94
C MET A 109 -5.98 -1.05 -15.49
N THR A 110 -4.84 -1.75 -15.60
CA THR A 110 -3.58 -1.21 -16.13
C THR A 110 -3.69 -0.88 -17.61
N GLU A 111 -4.23 -1.80 -18.42
CA GLU A 111 -4.46 -1.59 -19.85
C GLU A 111 -5.39 -0.39 -20.09
N LYS A 112 -6.49 -0.30 -19.32
CA LYS A 112 -7.43 0.80 -19.44
C LYS A 112 -6.83 2.15 -19.02
N ALA A 113 -6.02 2.17 -17.98
CA ALA A 113 -5.31 3.39 -17.56
C ALA A 113 -4.30 3.84 -18.63
N GLY A 114 -3.62 2.91 -19.31
CA GLY A 114 -2.69 3.19 -20.41
C GLY A 114 -3.34 3.84 -21.65
N GLU A 115 -4.67 3.69 -21.82
CA GLU A 115 -5.43 4.37 -22.88
C GLU A 115 -5.75 5.83 -22.53
N LYS A 116 -5.54 6.24 -21.32
CA LYS A 116 -5.94 7.55 -20.79
C LYS A 116 -4.72 8.41 -20.45
N ASN A 117 -4.86 9.69 -20.60
CA ASN A 117 -3.82 10.66 -20.21
C ASN A 117 -4.09 11.17 -18.78
N VAL A 118 -4.00 10.25 -17.79
CA VAL A 118 -4.27 10.52 -16.38
C VAL A 118 -3.19 9.93 -15.49
N LEU A 119 -3.05 10.46 -14.27
CA LEU A 119 -2.35 9.77 -13.20
C LEU A 119 -3.16 8.54 -12.78
N ALA A 120 -2.55 7.37 -12.78
CA ALA A 120 -3.11 6.13 -12.28
C ALA A 120 -2.11 5.49 -11.32
N LEU A 121 -2.35 5.67 -10.03
CA LEU A 121 -1.42 5.37 -8.94
C LEU A 121 -2.02 4.36 -7.97
N ILE A 122 -1.14 3.52 -7.42
CA ILE A 122 -1.46 2.65 -6.28
C ILE A 122 -0.85 3.25 -5.01
N ASP A 123 -1.61 3.23 -3.91
CA ASP A 123 -1.18 3.81 -2.64
C ASP A 123 -0.14 2.94 -1.91
N HIS A 124 1.05 2.84 -2.51
CA HIS A 124 2.25 2.32 -1.87
C HIS A 124 3.09 3.47 -1.29
N GLU A 125 2.47 4.26 -0.44
CA GLU A 125 2.97 5.49 0.17
C GLU A 125 4.28 5.31 0.93
N LEU A 126 4.59 4.11 1.39
CA LEU A 126 5.85 3.81 2.08
C LEU A 126 7.09 4.13 1.23
N ARG A 127 6.99 4.15 -0.10
CA ARG A 127 8.08 4.58 -0.99
C ARG A 127 8.51 6.02 -0.70
N PHE A 128 7.61 6.87 -0.19
CA PHE A 128 7.86 8.29 0.11
C PHE A 128 8.38 8.56 1.53
N LEU A 129 8.67 7.54 2.32
CA LEU A 129 9.48 7.72 3.52
C LEU A 129 10.89 8.16 3.14
N HIS A 130 11.38 9.27 3.69
CA HIS A 130 12.69 9.81 3.34
C HIS A 130 13.83 8.79 3.50
N GLY A 131 13.76 7.92 4.50
CA GLY A 131 14.74 6.85 4.64
C GLY A 131 14.66 5.78 3.57
N ARG A 132 13.47 5.52 3.01
CA ARG A 132 13.32 4.60 1.87
C ARG A 132 13.83 5.21 0.58
N LEU A 133 13.55 6.49 0.33
CA LEU A 133 14.14 7.23 -0.79
C LEU A 133 15.67 7.26 -0.68
N LYS A 134 16.20 7.53 0.51
CA LYS A 134 17.65 7.49 0.74
C LYS A 134 18.27 6.11 0.57
N ALA A 135 17.57 5.06 0.99
CA ALA A 135 18.00 3.68 0.75
C ALA A 135 18.03 3.37 -0.76
N PHE A 136 17.02 3.80 -1.52
CA PHE A 136 16.99 3.70 -2.98
C PHE A 136 18.22 4.36 -3.62
N GLU A 137 18.55 5.61 -3.24
CA GLU A 137 19.76 6.31 -3.73
C GLU A 137 21.04 5.50 -3.43
N ILE A 138 21.19 5.00 -2.21
CA ILE A 138 22.37 4.21 -1.78
C ILE A 138 22.49 2.92 -2.59
N ILE A 139 21.38 2.25 -2.88
CA ILE A 139 21.37 1.04 -3.71
C ILE A 139 21.81 1.39 -5.14
N ARG A 140 21.19 2.41 -5.75
CA ARG A 140 21.51 2.86 -7.11
C ARG A 140 22.93 3.38 -7.27
N SER A 141 23.55 3.94 -6.23
CA SER A 141 24.96 4.33 -6.24
C SER A 141 25.93 3.15 -6.16
N GLY A 142 25.44 1.93 -5.87
CA GLY A 142 26.25 0.75 -5.68
C GLY A 142 27.07 0.74 -4.39
N GLU A 143 26.75 1.59 -3.40
CA GLU A 143 27.49 1.67 -2.12
C GLU A 143 27.48 0.36 -1.34
N ILE A 144 26.36 -0.38 -1.36
CA ILE A 144 26.24 -1.71 -0.73
C ILE A 144 26.52 -2.87 -1.71
N GLY A 145 26.84 -2.56 -2.98
CA GLY A 145 27.02 -3.55 -4.04
C GLY A 145 25.72 -4.24 -4.46
N ALA A 146 25.81 -5.27 -5.29
CA ALA A 146 24.65 -6.04 -5.72
C ALA A 146 23.98 -6.76 -4.54
N ILE A 147 22.65 -6.64 -4.44
CA ILE A 147 21.85 -7.29 -3.39
C ILE A 147 21.78 -8.79 -3.67
N ARG A 148 22.01 -9.59 -2.65
CA ARG A 148 21.93 -11.06 -2.67
C ARG A 148 20.76 -11.60 -1.89
N HIS A 149 20.37 -10.90 -0.83
CA HIS A 149 19.29 -11.32 0.04
C HIS A 149 18.56 -10.13 0.66
N ALA A 150 17.24 -10.27 0.84
CA ALA A 150 16.42 -9.29 1.53
C ALA A 150 15.52 -9.96 2.57
N LYS A 151 15.14 -9.20 3.61
CA LYS A 151 14.16 -9.63 4.63
C LYS A 151 13.17 -8.53 4.87
N CYS A 152 11.89 -8.87 4.83
CA CYS A 152 10.80 -8.01 5.28
C CYS A 152 10.12 -8.65 6.48
N ASN A 153 10.01 -7.90 7.56
CA ASN A 153 9.33 -8.34 8.77
C ASN A 153 8.26 -7.33 9.16
N PHE A 154 7.02 -7.79 9.17
CA PHE A 154 5.90 -7.03 9.72
C PHE A 154 5.27 -7.78 10.89
N ARG A 155 5.16 -7.12 12.02
CA ARG A 155 4.62 -7.69 13.26
C ARG A 155 3.69 -6.69 13.92
N ASN A 156 2.51 -7.12 14.25
CA ASN A 156 1.64 -6.42 15.21
C ASN A 156 0.61 -7.39 15.81
N GLY A 157 -0.05 -6.99 16.87
CA GLY A 157 -1.07 -7.80 17.57
C GLY A 157 -2.51 -7.37 17.27
N SER A 158 -2.76 -6.53 16.27
CA SER A 158 -4.09 -5.92 16.06
C SER A 158 -5.20 -6.93 15.76
N ARG A 159 -4.85 -8.09 15.20
CA ARG A 159 -5.79 -9.18 14.90
C ARG A 159 -5.66 -10.38 15.83
N GLY A 160 -4.75 -10.33 16.80
CA GLY A 160 -4.48 -11.45 17.72
C GLY A 160 -5.56 -11.67 18.79
N LYS A 161 -6.35 -10.64 19.11
CA LYS A 161 -7.41 -10.75 20.11
C LYS A 161 -8.67 -11.38 19.51
N ALA A 162 -9.23 -12.37 20.19
CA ALA A 162 -10.46 -13.04 19.75
C ALA A 162 -11.71 -12.15 19.82
N ASP A 163 -11.69 -11.12 20.70
CA ASP A 163 -12.76 -10.14 20.88
C ASP A 163 -12.73 -9.00 19.84
N THR A 164 -11.71 -8.93 18.97
CA THR A 164 -11.72 -8.01 17.83
C THR A 164 -12.88 -8.35 16.91
N ALA A 165 -13.70 -7.34 16.58
CA ALA A 165 -14.90 -7.50 15.77
C ALA A 165 -14.60 -8.10 14.38
N TRP A 166 -15.56 -8.86 13.89
CA TRP A 166 -15.57 -9.29 12.50
C TRP A 166 -15.83 -8.08 11.61
N ASN A 167 -15.07 -7.97 10.54
CA ASN A 167 -15.25 -6.97 9.51
C ASN A 167 -14.71 -7.51 8.18
N TRP A 168 -14.72 -6.71 7.12
CA TRP A 168 -14.28 -7.11 5.78
C TRP A 168 -12.87 -7.74 5.73
N TRP A 169 -11.95 -7.36 6.63
CA TRP A 169 -10.63 -7.99 6.77
C TRP A 169 -10.69 -9.49 7.08
N SER A 170 -11.81 -9.95 7.61
CA SER A 170 -12.04 -11.36 7.97
C SER A 170 -12.65 -12.17 6.82
N ASP A 171 -12.95 -11.53 5.68
CA ASP A 171 -13.62 -12.15 4.53
C ASP A 171 -12.71 -12.15 3.30
N GLN A 172 -12.33 -13.36 2.85
CA GLN A 172 -11.50 -13.54 1.65
C GLN A 172 -12.21 -13.06 0.37
N ARG A 173 -13.56 -13.12 0.33
CA ARG A 173 -14.34 -12.75 -0.86
C ARG A 173 -14.25 -11.28 -1.22
N VAL A 174 -13.93 -10.43 -0.25
CA VAL A 174 -13.74 -8.98 -0.45
C VAL A 174 -12.29 -8.54 -0.36
N GLY A 175 -11.35 -9.50 -0.38
CA GLY A 175 -9.92 -9.19 -0.40
C GLY A 175 -9.26 -8.95 0.95
N GLY A 176 -9.90 -9.40 2.06
CA GLY A 176 -9.28 -9.35 3.39
C GLY A 176 -8.05 -10.24 3.50
N GLY A 177 -7.33 -10.12 4.61
CA GLY A 177 -6.15 -10.91 4.96
C GLY A 177 -4.84 -10.14 5.02
N ALA A 178 -3.89 -10.68 5.77
CA ALA A 178 -2.58 -10.05 6.02
C ALA A 178 -1.70 -10.03 4.77
N LEU A 179 -1.77 -11.07 3.92
CA LEU A 179 -1.02 -11.13 2.67
C LEU A 179 -1.33 -9.93 1.77
N GLY A 180 -2.61 -9.70 1.45
CA GLY A 180 -3.04 -8.60 0.60
C GLY A 180 -2.82 -7.24 1.25
N ALA A 181 -3.28 -7.07 2.49
CA ALA A 181 -3.30 -5.78 3.15
C ALA A 181 -1.90 -5.26 3.58
N VAL A 182 -0.97 -6.16 3.89
CA VAL A 182 0.37 -5.81 4.39
C VAL A 182 1.49 -6.44 3.56
N GLY A 183 1.34 -7.70 3.16
CA GLY A 183 2.31 -8.37 2.32
C GLY A 183 2.55 -7.64 0.99
N SER A 184 1.52 -7.01 0.42
CA SER A 184 1.62 -6.18 -0.79
C SER A 184 2.64 -5.04 -0.64
N HIS A 185 2.70 -4.35 0.50
CA HIS A 185 3.71 -3.32 0.75
C HIS A 185 5.14 -3.88 0.85
N SER A 186 5.30 -5.10 1.38
CA SER A 186 6.60 -5.77 1.43
C SER A 186 7.06 -6.19 0.04
N ILE A 187 6.16 -6.74 -0.77
CA ILE A 187 6.43 -7.10 -2.17
C ILE A 187 6.79 -5.84 -2.96
N ASP A 188 5.97 -4.78 -2.87
CA ASP A 188 6.23 -3.48 -3.49
C ASP A 188 7.63 -2.95 -3.16
N SER A 189 7.96 -2.95 -1.86
CA SER A 189 9.26 -2.45 -1.39
C SER A 189 10.44 -3.20 -2.01
N LEU A 190 10.30 -4.53 -2.17
CA LEU A 190 11.36 -5.34 -2.77
C LEU A 190 11.46 -5.14 -4.28
N LEU A 191 10.34 -5.14 -5.01
CA LEU A 191 10.32 -4.88 -6.46
C LEU A 191 10.97 -3.53 -6.76
N TRP A 192 10.58 -2.48 -6.03
CA TRP A 192 11.08 -1.12 -6.22
C TRP A 192 12.57 -0.96 -5.84
N LEU A 193 12.98 -1.48 -4.65
CA LEU A 193 14.36 -1.31 -4.17
C LEU A 193 15.36 -2.17 -4.97
N LEU A 194 14.98 -3.40 -5.34
CA LEU A 194 15.85 -4.30 -6.11
C LEU A 194 15.82 -4.02 -7.61
N ASP A 195 14.78 -3.30 -8.09
CA ASP A 195 14.53 -3.11 -9.52
C ASP A 195 14.52 -4.43 -10.29
N ALA A 196 13.90 -5.42 -9.70
CA ALA A 196 13.93 -6.80 -10.18
C ALA A 196 12.54 -7.42 -10.07
N GLU A 197 12.19 -8.26 -11.05
CA GLU A 197 10.95 -9.02 -11.03
C GLU A 197 11.11 -10.29 -10.20
N VAL A 198 10.01 -10.72 -9.56
CA VAL A 198 9.97 -12.00 -8.86
C VAL A 198 9.85 -13.11 -9.89
N SER A 199 10.72 -14.12 -9.82
CA SER A 199 10.69 -15.30 -10.70
C SER A 199 10.01 -16.50 -10.08
N ASP A 200 10.15 -16.67 -8.75
CA ASP A 200 9.62 -17.83 -8.03
C ASP A 200 9.06 -17.39 -6.66
N VAL A 201 7.93 -18.00 -6.28
CA VAL A 201 7.24 -17.74 -5.00
C VAL A 201 6.93 -19.05 -4.30
N PHE A 202 7.36 -19.17 -3.04
CA PHE A 202 6.81 -20.12 -2.08
C PHE A 202 6.12 -19.37 -0.97
N CYS A 203 4.93 -19.81 -0.58
CA CYS A 203 4.13 -19.14 0.45
C CYS A 203 3.43 -20.14 1.37
N GLN A 204 3.35 -19.76 2.64
CA GLN A 204 2.50 -20.39 3.65
C GLN A 204 1.62 -19.34 4.30
N LEU A 205 0.32 -19.51 4.26
CA LEU A 205 -0.68 -18.68 4.92
C LEU A 205 -1.27 -19.44 6.12
N HIS A 206 -1.56 -18.71 7.18
CA HIS A 206 -2.25 -19.28 8.33
C HIS A 206 -3.28 -18.32 8.91
N THR A 207 -4.33 -18.90 9.49
CA THR A 207 -5.37 -18.20 10.23
C THR A 207 -5.35 -18.72 11.67
N HIS A 208 -4.91 -17.93 12.61
CA HIS A 208 -4.86 -18.29 14.04
C HIS A 208 -6.22 -18.06 14.71
N VAL A 209 -6.86 -16.92 14.46
CA VAL A 209 -8.18 -16.58 15.01
C VAL A 209 -9.27 -16.98 14.03
N LYS A 210 -9.88 -18.15 14.26
CA LYS A 210 -10.83 -18.77 13.32
C LYS A 210 -12.23 -18.15 13.30
N LYS A 211 -12.66 -17.47 14.37
CA LYS A 211 -14.00 -16.87 14.49
C LYS A 211 -13.92 -15.54 15.18
N ARG A 212 -14.78 -14.61 14.77
CA ARG A 212 -14.94 -13.29 15.39
C ARG A 212 -16.42 -12.97 15.53
N ARG A 213 -16.75 -12.13 16.52
CA ARG A 213 -18.11 -11.62 16.70
C ARG A 213 -18.40 -10.55 15.64
N ASP A 214 -19.47 -10.73 14.92
CA ASP A 214 -20.08 -9.71 14.10
C ASP A 214 -20.86 -8.75 15.01
N GLU A 215 -20.53 -7.45 14.97
CA GLU A 215 -21.16 -6.48 15.88
C GLU A 215 -22.61 -6.17 15.53
N GLU A 216 -22.98 -6.30 14.26
CA GLU A 216 -24.31 -6.01 13.78
C GLU A 216 -25.30 -7.14 14.15
N SER A 217 -24.94 -8.40 13.85
CA SER A 217 -25.77 -9.55 14.16
C SER A 217 -25.59 -10.10 15.57
N GLY A 218 -24.46 -9.78 16.22
CA GLY A 218 -24.03 -10.37 17.49
C GLY A 218 -23.56 -11.83 17.40
N GLU A 219 -23.55 -12.42 16.23
CA GLU A 219 -23.19 -13.82 15.99
C GLU A 219 -21.67 -14.00 15.79
N MET A 220 -21.18 -15.22 16.04
CA MET A 220 -19.80 -15.61 15.71
C MET A 220 -19.73 -16.02 14.25
N ARG A 221 -18.96 -15.26 13.43
CA ARG A 221 -18.70 -15.56 12.02
C ARG A 221 -17.31 -16.15 11.83
N GLU A 222 -17.16 -17.00 10.83
CA GLU A 222 -15.86 -17.55 10.46
C GLU A 222 -14.94 -16.48 9.84
N VAL A 223 -13.64 -16.58 10.15
CA VAL A 223 -12.57 -15.84 9.51
C VAL A 223 -12.01 -16.72 8.40
N THR A 224 -12.15 -16.27 7.16
CA THR A 224 -11.72 -17.02 5.97
C THR A 224 -10.36 -16.51 5.43
N THR A 225 -9.78 -15.52 6.08
CA THR A 225 -8.54 -14.86 5.67
C THR A 225 -7.35 -15.28 6.53
N ASP A 226 -6.15 -15.11 5.99
CA ASP A 226 -4.91 -15.23 6.73
C ASP A 226 -4.70 -14.05 7.71
N ASP A 227 -4.11 -14.35 8.86
CA ASP A 227 -3.56 -13.38 9.82
C ASP A 227 -2.04 -13.52 9.96
N GLU A 228 -1.46 -14.52 9.27
CA GLU A 228 -0.03 -14.75 9.10
C GLU A 228 0.27 -15.18 7.65
N ALA A 229 1.33 -14.57 7.06
CA ALA A 229 1.84 -14.91 5.74
C ALA A 229 3.38 -14.96 5.74
N ASN A 230 3.94 -16.09 5.31
CA ASN A 230 5.38 -16.29 5.17
C ASN A 230 5.72 -16.64 3.73
N LEU A 231 6.57 -15.81 3.08
CA LEU A 231 6.96 -15.98 1.70
C LEU A 231 8.48 -16.17 1.57
N VAL A 232 8.88 -17.00 0.61
CA VAL A 232 10.24 -17.09 0.09
C VAL A 232 10.20 -16.74 -1.39
N LEU A 233 10.98 -15.75 -1.79
CA LEU A 233 11.01 -15.23 -3.15
C LEU A 233 12.38 -15.43 -3.78
N ARG A 234 12.41 -15.64 -5.11
CA ARG A 234 13.57 -15.46 -5.96
C ARG A 234 13.29 -14.35 -6.95
N PHE A 235 14.34 -13.65 -7.34
CA PHE A 235 14.26 -12.54 -8.28
C PHE A 235 15.05 -12.84 -9.54
N ALA A 236 14.62 -12.27 -10.65
CA ALA A 236 15.45 -12.14 -11.83
C ALA A 236 16.63 -11.20 -11.56
N ASP A 237 17.72 -11.37 -12.31
CA ASP A 237 18.86 -10.47 -12.18
C ASP A 237 18.51 -9.06 -12.68
N SER A 238 19.08 -8.05 -12.00
CA SER A 238 19.00 -6.65 -12.36
C SER A 238 20.33 -5.94 -12.08
N ASP A 239 20.41 -4.65 -12.40
CA ASP A 239 21.59 -3.83 -12.06
C ASP A 239 21.85 -3.75 -10.55
N SER A 240 20.79 -3.91 -9.75
CA SER A 240 20.86 -3.80 -8.28
C SER A 240 20.88 -5.15 -7.54
N ALA A 241 20.53 -6.26 -8.20
CA ALA A 241 20.35 -7.55 -7.57
C ALA A 241 20.88 -8.69 -8.47
N THR A 242 21.62 -9.64 -7.90
CA THR A 242 22.16 -10.80 -8.61
C THR A 242 21.88 -12.06 -7.82
N ASP A 243 21.23 -13.05 -8.45
CA ASP A 243 20.78 -14.32 -7.82
C ASP A 243 20.09 -14.06 -6.47
N ALA A 244 19.26 -13.00 -6.46
CA ALA A 244 18.71 -12.47 -5.23
C ALA A 244 17.53 -13.31 -4.72
N THR A 245 17.49 -13.45 -3.39
CA THR A 245 16.38 -14.10 -2.69
C THR A 245 15.79 -13.15 -1.65
N ALA A 246 14.56 -13.40 -1.24
CA ALA A 246 13.99 -12.71 -0.09
C ALA A 246 13.14 -13.61 0.78
N THR A 247 12.99 -13.21 2.04
CA THR A 247 11.97 -13.71 2.95
C THR A 247 11.07 -12.56 3.37
N ILE A 248 9.76 -12.78 3.27
CA ILE A 248 8.75 -11.87 3.81
C ILE A 248 8.00 -12.64 4.89
N SER A 249 7.90 -12.04 6.08
CA SER A 249 7.13 -12.62 7.16
C SER A 249 6.23 -11.55 7.75
N VAL A 250 4.92 -11.76 7.61
CA VAL A 250 3.86 -10.86 8.07
C VAL A 250 3.04 -11.59 9.13
N SER A 251 2.87 -10.99 10.30
CA SER A 251 1.96 -11.50 11.32
C SER A 251 1.18 -10.36 11.96
N MET A 252 -0.13 -10.56 12.07
CA MET A 252 -1.08 -9.64 12.71
C MET A 252 -1.51 -10.12 14.09
N VAL A 253 -0.84 -11.15 14.62
CA VAL A 253 -1.21 -11.81 15.89
C VAL A 253 -0.05 -11.85 16.89
N GLU A 254 1.05 -11.20 16.60
CA GLU A 254 2.23 -11.17 17.46
C GLU A 254 2.27 -9.92 18.36
N TYR A 255 2.61 -10.12 19.61
CA TYR A 255 2.80 -9.07 20.62
C TYR A 255 4.17 -9.23 21.30
N PRO A 256 4.64 -8.21 22.04
CA PRO A 256 4.05 -6.86 22.26
C PRO A 256 4.45 -5.86 21.17
N ASP A 257 5.48 -6.18 20.39
CA ASP A 257 6.19 -5.22 19.56
C ASP A 257 5.50 -4.98 18.21
N TYR A 258 5.47 -3.71 17.79
CA TYR A 258 5.21 -3.35 16.43
C TYR A 258 6.51 -3.35 15.62
N LYS A 259 6.52 -4.02 14.45
CA LYS A 259 7.64 -4.02 13.52
C LYS A 259 7.13 -3.84 12.09
N ASN A 260 7.81 -2.98 11.34
CA ASN A 260 7.73 -2.88 9.88
C ASN A 260 9.14 -2.57 9.39
N GLN A 261 9.90 -3.61 9.05
CA GLN A 261 11.33 -3.54 8.82
C GLN A 261 11.68 -4.18 7.49
N VAL A 262 12.58 -3.53 6.75
CA VAL A 262 13.22 -4.07 5.55
C VAL A 262 14.73 -4.11 5.77
N GLU A 263 15.34 -5.27 5.54
CA GLU A 263 16.78 -5.45 5.56
C GLU A 263 17.26 -5.93 4.19
N LEU A 264 18.36 -5.34 3.69
CA LEU A 264 18.94 -5.62 2.38
C LEU A 264 20.40 -5.95 2.57
N PHE A 265 20.84 -7.09 2.04
CA PHE A 265 22.20 -7.61 2.20
C PHE A 265 22.87 -7.68 0.83
N GLY A 266 23.78 -6.74 0.59
CA GLY A 266 24.54 -6.63 -0.65
C GLY A 266 25.95 -7.21 -0.53
N THR A 267 26.70 -7.14 -1.63
CA THR A 267 28.06 -7.68 -1.72
C THR A 267 29.12 -6.86 -0.98
N LYS A 268 28.83 -5.58 -0.68
CA LYS A 268 29.76 -4.64 -0.02
C LYS A 268 29.22 -4.11 1.31
N GLY A 269 27.93 -4.29 1.59
CA GLY A 269 27.29 -3.77 2.79
C GLY A 269 25.83 -4.15 2.86
N SER A 270 25.14 -3.64 3.87
CA SER A 270 23.73 -3.93 4.13
C SER A 270 23.00 -2.67 4.54
N LEU A 271 21.70 -2.60 4.28
CA LEU A 271 20.81 -1.55 4.76
C LEU A 271 19.71 -2.15 5.64
N ARG A 272 19.27 -1.38 6.62
CA ARG A 272 18.09 -1.68 7.43
C ARG A 272 17.24 -0.45 7.53
N ILE A 273 15.96 -0.60 7.18
CA ILE A 273 14.95 0.46 7.20
C ILE A 273 13.90 0.05 8.24
N GLU A 274 13.64 0.92 9.20
CA GLU A 274 12.66 0.71 10.25
C GLU A 274 11.31 1.37 9.89
N HIS A 275 10.33 1.23 10.76
CA HIS A 275 8.91 1.48 10.47
C HIS A 275 8.54 2.93 10.09
N ARG A 276 9.29 3.96 10.50
CA ARG A 276 9.07 5.36 10.12
C ARG A 276 10.08 5.88 9.11
N GLY A 277 10.94 4.98 8.59
CA GLY A 277 11.99 5.33 7.66
C GLY A 277 13.33 5.58 8.32
N GLU A 278 13.52 5.23 9.60
CA GLU A 278 14.86 5.23 10.21
C GLU A 278 15.76 4.31 9.40
N LEU A 279 16.93 4.81 9.00
CA LEU A 279 17.82 4.11 8.08
C LEU A 279 19.18 3.82 8.75
N PHE A 280 19.65 2.61 8.53
CA PHE A 280 20.93 2.15 9.04
C PHE A 280 21.72 1.47 7.92
N ILE A 281 23.05 1.63 7.98
CA ILE A 281 23.99 0.95 7.09
C ILE A 281 24.98 0.11 7.90
N GLY A 282 25.25 -1.11 7.41
CA GLY A 282 26.33 -1.99 7.91
C GLY A 282 27.31 -2.26 6.78
N LYS A 283 28.59 -1.99 6.98
CA LYS A 283 29.65 -2.37 6.02
C LYS A 283 30.12 -3.78 6.31
N SER A 284 30.70 -4.44 5.32
CA SER A 284 31.14 -5.84 5.43
C SER A 284 32.22 -6.09 6.50
N ASP A 285 32.95 -5.05 6.87
CA ASP A 285 34.00 -5.05 7.91
C ASP A 285 33.54 -4.46 9.27
N ALA A 286 32.29 -3.93 9.32
CA ALA A 286 31.72 -3.35 10.54
C ALA A 286 31.12 -4.43 11.44
N LYS A 287 31.16 -4.19 12.76
CA LYS A 287 30.52 -5.06 13.76
C LYS A 287 29.08 -4.66 14.07
N ASP A 288 28.73 -3.39 13.81
CA ASP A 288 27.47 -2.80 14.21
C ASP A 288 26.84 -1.98 13.08
N TRP A 289 25.52 -1.79 13.17
CA TRP A 289 24.77 -0.89 12.34
C TRP A 289 25.08 0.57 12.68
N ARG A 290 25.33 1.39 11.68
CA ARG A 290 25.47 2.85 11.81
C ARG A 290 24.19 3.52 11.29
N ALA A 291 23.61 4.38 12.10
CA ALA A 291 22.48 5.20 11.66
C ALA A 291 22.89 6.18 10.55
N ILE A 292 22.05 6.32 9.55
CA ILE A 292 22.11 7.39 8.54
C ILE A 292 21.13 8.45 8.98
N ASP A 293 21.59 9.70 9.02
CA ASP A 293 20.74 10.83 9.33
C ASP A 293 19.75 11.07 8.18
N VAL A 294 18.47 10.94 8.49
CA VAL A 294 17.36 11.19 7.56
C VAL A 294 16.28 12.00 8.28
N ASN A 295 15.70 12.95 7.57
CA ASN A 295 14.59 13.71 8.10
C ASN A 295 13.33 12.82 8.16
N LEU A 296 12.92 12.39 9.34
CA LEU A 296 11.72 11.56 9.51
C LEU A 296 10.40 12.37 9.40
N GLY A 297 10.48 13.69 9.18
CA GLY A 297 9.30 14.56 9.21
C GLY A 297 8.78 14.79 10.63
N LYS A 298 7.65 15.46 10.73
CA LYS A 298 6.96 15.73 12.01
C LYS A 298 5.67 14.91 12.07
N ALA A 299 5.32 14.46 13.28
CA ALA A 299 3.97 13.98 13.53
C ALA A 299 2.99 15.17 13.45
N VAL A 300 1.83 14.95 12.84
CA VAL A 300 0.75 15.93 12.75
C VAL A 300 -0.35 15.51 13.70
N GLU A 301 -0.88 16.48 14.46
CA GLU A 301 -1.96 16.23 15.42
C GLU A 301 -3.20 15.68 14.68
N GLY A 302 -3.82 14.65 15.24
CA GLY A 302 -4.98 13.99 14.65
C GLY A 302 -4.64 12.92 13.60
N ILE A 303 -3.38 12.82 13.13
CA ILE A 303 -2.93 11.75 12.22
C ILE A 303 -2.12 10.71 13.01
N PRO A 304 -2.42 9.40 12.88
CA PRO A 304 -1.63 8.37 13.54
C PRO A 304 -0.15 8.44 13.15
N ASP A 305 0.78 8.39 14.11
CA ASP A 305 2.22 8.46 13.82
C ASP A 305 2.78 7.09 13.41
N THR A 306 2.56 6.73 12.16
CA THR A 306 3.04 5.48 11.55
C THR A 306 3.85 5.75 10.28
N GLY A 307 4.58 4.74 9.78
CA GLY A 307 5.24 4.84 8.47
C GLY A 307 4.23 5.10 7.34
N PHE A 308 3.05 4.50 7.41
CA PHE A 308 1.99 4.71 6.43
C PHE A 308 1.54 6.17 6.37
N SER A 309 1.21 6.75 7.50
CA SER A 309 0.79 8.15 7.56
C SER A 309 1.90 9.11 7.13
N ARG A 310 3.14 8.90 7.60
CA ARG A 310 4.29 9.73 7.21
C ARG A 310 4.61 9.62 5.73
N GLY A 311 4.52 8.41 5.16
CA GLY A 311 4.67 8.18 3.73
C GLY A 311 3.62 8.94 2.93
N PHE A 312 2.36 8.83 3.32
CA PHE A 312 1.27 9.51 2.63
C PHE A 312 1.35 11.03 2.73
N MET A 313 1.72 11.58 3.89
CA MET A 313 1.95 13.02 4.07
C MET A 313 3.04 13.58 3.14
N ASN A 314 4.05 12.77 2.80
CA ASN A 314 5.08 13.15 1.82
C ASN A 314 4.59 12.92 0.37
N PHE A 315 3.66 12.01 0.15
CA PHE A 315 3.14 11.65 -1.16
C PHE A 315 2.04 12.59 -1.64
N ALA A 316 1.08 12.94 -0.80
CA ALA A 316 -0.07 13.78 -1.16
C ALA A 316 0.31 15.10 -1.84
N PRO A 317 1.30 15.90 -1.36
CA PRO A 317 1.72 17.11 -2.05
C PRO A 317 2.25 16.87 -3.47
N LYS A 318 2.93 15.72 -3.70
CA LYS A 318 3.46 15.37 -5.03
C LYS A 318 2.35 14.98 -6.00
N ILE A 319 1.27 14.36 -5.51
CA ILE A 319 0.08 14.08 -6.33
C ILE A 319 -0.56 15.40 -6.77
N VAL A 320 -0.73 16.33 -5.84
CA VAL A 320 -1.31 17.66 -6.11
C VAL A 320 -0.47 18.42 -7.13
N GLU A 321 0.85 18.49 -6.94
CA GLU A 321 1.79 19.14 -7.83
C GLU A 321 1.74 18.56 -9.25
N ALA A 322 1.78 17.23 -9.38
CA ALA A 322 1.74 16.55 -10.67
C ALA A 322 0.44 16.84 -11.44
N ILE A 323 -0.73 16.81 -10.76
CA ILE A 323 -2.00 17.16 -11.39
C ILE A 323 -2.00 18.61 -11.88
N GLN A 324 -1.52 19.56 -11.06
CA GLN A 324 -1.44 20.98 -11.45
C GLN A 324 -0.51 21.22 -12.64
N MET A 325 0.54 20.40 -12.78
CA MET A 325 1.49 20.45 -13.89
C MET A 325 1.03 19.65 -15.12
N GLY A 326 -0.08 18.92 -15.04
CA GLY A 326 -0.57 18.04 -16.12
C GLY A 326 0.33 16.82 -16.34
N GLU A 327 1.05 16.39 -15.32
CA GLU A 327 1.90 15.21 -15.38
C GLU A 327 1.08 13.93 -15.17
N THR A 328 1.48 12.87 -15.86
CA THR A 328 0.87 11.53 -15.74
C THR A 328 1.75 10.54 -14.99
N ARG A 329 2.86 10.99 -14.42
CA ARG A 329 3.80 10.19 -13.64
C ARG A 329 4.39 11.02 -12.52
N ILE A 330 4.70 10.37 -11.42
CA ILE A 330 5.42 10.92 -10.28
C ILE A 330 6.63 10.01 -10.03
N GLU A 331 7.80 10.60 -9.90
CA GLU A 331 9.01 9.84 -9.60
C GLU A 331 8.83 9.05 -8.29
N HIS A 332 9.19 7.79 -8.31
CA HIS A 332 9.03 6.82 -7.22
C HIS A 332 7.59 6.41 -6.87
N ALA A 333 6.55 7.04 -7.41
CA ALA A 333 5.19 6.57 -7.14
C ALA A 333 4.91 5.21 -7.78
N ALA A 334 4.19 4.37 -7.08
CA ALA A 334 3.73 3.10 -7.63
C ALA A 334 2.60 3.35 -8.64
N THR A 335 2.83 2.89 -9.87
CA THR A 335 1.88 2.95 -10.97
C THR A 335 0.95 1.73 -10.96
N PHE A 336 -0.04 1.72 -11.83
CA PHE A 336 -0.87 0.54 -12.05
C PHE A 336 -0.05 -0.65 -12.60
N GLU A 337 1.02 -0.40 -13.36
CA GLU A 337 1.94 -1.46 -13.79
C GLU A 337 2.65 -2.10 -12.58
N ASP A 338 3.09 -1.30 -11.61
CA ASP A 338 3.62 -1.83 -10.35
C ASP A 338 2.56 -2.64 -9.59
N GLY A 339 1.33 -2.11 -9.52
CA GLY A 339 0.20 -2.81 -8.88
C GLY A 339 -0.11 -4.16 -9.53
N TYR A 340 -0.06 -4.23 -10.86
CA TYR A 340 -0.23 -5.48 -11.59
C TYR A 340 0.87 -6.50 -11.28
N LYS A 341 2.14 -6.10 -11.29
CA LYS A 341 3.27 -6.97 -10.92
C LYS A 341 3.13 -7.49 -9.48
N ILE A 342 2.74 -6.63 -8.56
CA ILE A 342 2.50 -7.02 -7.17
C ILE A 342 1.34 -8.03 -7.10
N GLN A 343 0.26 -7.82 -7.84
CA GLN A 343 -0.89 -8.72 -7.85
C GLN A 343 -0.53 -10.10 -8.40
N GLN A 344 0.33 -10.19 -9.43
CA GLN A 344 0.84 -11.46 -9.91
C GLN A 344 1.57 -12.25 -8.81
N VAL A 345 2.40 -11.57 -8.01
CA VAL A 345 3.08 -12.20 -6.87
C VAL A 345 2.09 -12.64 -5.79
N LEU A 346 1.06 -11.85 -5.50
CA LEU A 346 0.00 -12.21 -4.54
C LEU A 346 -0.78 -13.46 -4.98
N ASP A 347 -1.12 -13.55 -6.27
CA ASP A 347 -1.84 -14.70 -6.83
C ASP A 347 -0.95 -15.96 -6.82
N ALA A 348 0.33 -15.82 -7.19
CA ALA A 348 1.31 -16.89 -7.08
C ALA A 348 1.51 -17.37 -5.63
N ALA A 349 1.50 -16.44 -4.66
CA ALA A 349 1.60 -16.78 -3.25
C ALA A 349 0.37 -17.58 -2.76
N ARG A 350 -0.84 -17.19 -3.13
CA ARG A 350 -2.07 -17.95 -2.83
C ARG A 350 -2.01 -19.36 -3.44
N LYS A 351 -1.64 -19.45 -4.72
CA LYS A 351 -1.48 -20.72 -5.42
C LYS A 351 -0.41 -21.60 -4.78
N SER A 352 0.71 -21.02 -4.35
CA SER A 352 1.77 -21.76 -3.63
C SER A 352 1.28 -22.33 -2.32
N ASN A 353 0.52 -21.55 -1.53
CA ASN A 353 -0.09 -22.03 -0.28
C ASN A 353 -1.09 -23.16 -0.51
N GLU A 354 -1.91 -23.10 -1.56
CA GLU A 354 -2.88 -24.14 -1.92
C GLU A 354 -2.22 -25.44 -2.34
N THR A 355 -1.15 -25.36 -3.11
CA THR A 355 -0.47 -26.54 -3.70
C THR A 355 0.67 -27.07 -2.83
N GLY A 356 1.17 -26.29 -1.86
CA GLY A 356 2.36 -26.62 -1.08
C GLY A 356 3.66 -26.62 -1.91
N ALA A 357 3.67 -25.99 -3.07
CA ALA A 357 4.78 -26.00 -4.00
C ALA A 357 5.24 -24.59 -4.40
N MET A 358 6.50 -24.49 -4.85
CA MET A 358 7.03 -23.27 -5.47
C MET A 358 6.27 -22.98 -6.78
N VAL A 359 5.84 -21.75 -6.97
CA VAL A 359 5.18 -21.27 -8.19
C VAL A 359 6.14 -20.35 -8.95
N LYS A 360 6.29 -20.59 -10.25
CA LYS A 360 7.03 -19.69 -11.17
C LYS A 360 6.08 -18.64 -11.75
N LEU A 361 6.60 -17.43 -11.88
CA LEU A 361 5.98 -16.30 -12.56
C LEU A 361 6.46 -16.16 -13.99
#